data_61c77f1728fc115abb3e844f03cdbab8
#
_entry.id   61c77f1728fc115abb3e844f03cdbab8
#
_cell.length_a   1.000
_cell.length_b   1.000
_cell.length_c   1.000
_cell.angle_alpha   90.00
_cell.angle_beta   90.00
_cell.angle_gamma   90.00
#
_symmetry.space_group_name_H-M   'P 1'
#
loop_
_entity.id
_entity.type
_entity.pdbx_description
1 polymer ?
#
loop_
_entity_poly.entity_id
_entity_poly.type
_entity_poly.pdbx_seq_one_letter_code
_entity_poly.pdbx_strand_id
1 'polypeptide(L)' 'MNIEEFVKERNEAMFSLKKEKIEAYCKKYDIHIPENEQVFWAGVYKYILAVENSPEHLRQKAIEWLDGHGFKRTIY' A
#
# COMPACT_ATOMS: atom_id res chain seq x y z
N MET A 1 -14.13 -15.09 -9.09
CA MET A 1 -12.94 -14.24 -8.93
C MET A 1 -11.72 -15.12 -8.69
N ASN A 2 -10.67 -14.89 -9.43
CA ASN A 2 -9.41 -15.62 -9.26
C ASN A 2 -8.57 -14.91 -8.19
N ILE A 3 -8.22 -15.64 -7.13
CA ILE A 3 -7.44 -15.08 -6.02
C ILE A 3 -6.07 -14.60 -6.51
N GLU A 4 -5.45 -15.33 -7.45
CA GLU A 4 -4.16 -14.94 -7.98
C GLU A 4 -4.22 -13.61 -8.73
N GLU A 5 -5.28 -13.38 -9.50
CA GLU A 5 -5.47 -12.11 -10.20
C GLU A 5 -5.71 -10.97 -9.21
N PHE A 6 -6.49 -11.22 -8.17
CA PHE A 6 -6.75 -10.23 -7.13
C PHE A 6 -5.45 -9.79 -6.45
N VAL A 7 -4.63 -10.76 -6.04
CA VAL A 7 -3.35 -10.47 -5.38
C VAL A 7 -2.41 -9.74 -6.33
N LYS A 8 -2.34 -10.14 -7.58
CA LYS A 8 -1.50 -9.51 -8.59
C LYS A 8 -1.90 -8.05 -8.80
N GLU A 9 -3.19 -7.78 -8.99
CA GLU A 9 -3.68 -6.41 -9.15
C GLU A 9 -3.38 -5.54 -7.94
N ARG A 10 -3.57 -6.10 -6.75
CA ARG A 10 -3.30 -5.40 -5.50
C ARG A 10 -1.83 -5.01 -5.41
N ASN A 11 -0.94 -5.96 -5.68
CA ASN A 11 0.49 -5.71 -5.61
C ASN A 11 0.92 -4.68 -6.64
N GLU A 12 0.44 -4.78 -7.87
CA GLU A 12 0.75 -3.82 -8.92
C GLU A 12 0.32 -2.41 -8.54
N ALA A 13 -0.90 -2.28 -7.99
CA ALA A 13 -1.41 -0.97 -7.57
C ALA A 13 -0.57 -0.38 -6.44
N MET A 14 -0.35 -1.15 -5.38
CA MET A 14 0.38 -0.66 -4.21
C MET A 14 1.84 -0.36 -4.52
N PHE A 15 2.50 -1.24 -5.27
CA PHE A 15 3.93 -1.06 -5.60
C PHE A 15 4.17 0.06 -6.61
N SER A 16 3.15 0.49 -7.35
CA SER A 16 3.28 1.60 -8.30
C SER A 16 3.53 2.93 -7.59
N LEU A 17 3.08 3.08 -6.35
CA LEU A 17 3.09 4.31 -5.58
C LEU A 17 2.37 5.46 -6.31
N LYS A 18 1.45 5.13 -7.22
CA LYS A 18 0.63 6.10 -7.92
C LYS A 18 -0.76 6.12 -7.33
N LYS A 19 -1.14 7.26 -6.78
CA LYS A 19 -2.41 7.40 -6.07
C LYS A 19 -3.60 7.02 -6.95
N GLU A 20 -3.62 7.46 -8.20
CA GLU A 20 -4.74 7.17 -9.11
C GLU A 20 -4.89 5.67 -9.37
N LYS A 21 -3.79 4.92 -9.44
CA LYS A 21 -3.84 3.47 -9.62
C LYS A 21 -4.36 2.77 -8.37
N ILE A 22 -3.91 3.22 -7.20
CA ILE A 22 -4.35 2.66 -5.93
C ILE A 22 -5.83 2.94 -5.71
N GLU A 23 -6.27 4.17 -5.99
CA GLU A 23 -7.67 4.54 -5.86
C GLU A 23 -8.56 3.73 -6.82
N ALA A 24 -8.11 3.53 -8.06
CA ALA A 24 -8.85 2.73 -9.03
C ALA A 24 -9.03 1.29 -8.54
N TYR A 25 -7.97 0.71 -7.99
CA TYR A 25 -8.05 -0.62 -7.41
C TYR A 25 -9.04 -0.66 -6.24
N CYS A 26 -8.97 0.31 -5.33
CA CYS A 26 -9.87 0.37 -4.19
C CYS A 26 -11.33 0.50 -4.62
N LYS A 27 -11.59 1.33 -5.63
CA LYS A 27 -12.95 1.49 -6.15
C LYS A 27 -13.48 0.20 -6.80
N LYS A 28 -12.61 -0.50 -7.53
CA LYS A 28 -12.97 -1.75 -8.19
C LYS A 28 -13.42 -2.82 -7.20
N TYR A 29 -12.78 -2.88 -6.04
CA TYR A 29 -13.05 -3.91 -5.03
C TYR A 29 -13.79 -3.36 -3.81
N ASP A 30 -14.35 -2.16 -3.92
CA ASP A 30 -15.15 -1.53 -2.86
C ASP A 30 -14.38 -1.44 -1.52
N ILE A 31 -13.11 -1.04 -1.61
CA ILE A 31 -12.25 -0.86 -0.45
C ILE A 31 -12.28 0.61 -0.04
N HIS A 32 -12.44 0.87 1.26
CA HIS A 32 -12.46 2.24 1.78
C HIS A 32 -11.15 2.98 1.51
N ILE A 33 -11.28 4.21 0.98
CA ILE A 33 -10.14 5.08 0.75
C ILE A 33 -10.13 6.16 1.84
N PRO A 34 -9.09 6.22 2.70
CA PRO A 34 -9.02 7.26 3.72
C PRO A 34 -8.99 8.66 3.10
N GLU A 35 -9.70 9.60 3.69
CA GLU A 35 -9.71 10.99 3.24
C GLU A 35 -8.39 11.70 3.59
N ASN A 36 -7.82 11.36 4.74
CA ASN A 36 -6.54 11.94 5.17
C ASN A 36 -5.41 11.34 4.34
N GLU A 37 -4.66 12.19 3.65
CA GLU A 37 -3.61 11.75 2.76
C GLU A 37 -2.48 11.01 3.48
N GLN A 38 -2.11 11.45 4.68
CA GLN A 38 -1.08 10.76 5.44
C GLN A 38 -1.53 9.36 5.86
N VAL A 39 -2.79 9.23 6.26
CA VAL A 39 -3.36 7.93 6.62
C VAL A 39 -3.40 7.01 5.40
N PHE A 40 -3.75 7.56 4.24
CA PHE A 40 -3.75 6.81 2.98
C PHE A 40 -2.38 6.22 2.70
N TRP A 41 -1.33 7.06 2.72
CA TRP A 41 0.02 6.60 2.42
C TRP A 41 0.59 5.69 3.51
N ALA A 42 0.24 5.95 4.78
CA ALA A 42 0.64 5.05 5.86
C ALA A 42 0.12 3.63 5.61
N GLY A 43 -1.13 3.51 5.17
CA GLY A 43 -1.71 2.22 4.83
C GLY A 43 -0.98 1.53 3.70
N VAL A 44 -0.64 2.28 2.63
CA VAL A 44 0.10 1.74 1.49
C VAL A 44 1.48 1.24 1.92
N TYR A 45 2.22 2.04 2.67
CA TYR A 45 3.56 1.66 3.09
C TYR A 45 3.58 0.52 4.10
N LYS A 46 2.61 0.48 5.02
CA LYS A 46 2.46 -0.66 5.92
C LYS A 46 2.17 -1.94 5.15
N TYR A 47 1.33 -1.84 4.12
CA TYR A 47 1.05 -2.98 3.23
C TYR A 47 2.33 -3.49 2.57
N ILE A 48 3.14 -2.57 2.03
CA ILE A 48 4.41 -2.94 1.39
C ILE A 48 5.31 -3.70 2.36
N LEU A 49 5.40 -3.28 3.62
CA LEU A 49 6.20 -3.97 4.62
C LEU A 49 5.63 -5.33 5.01
N ALA A 50 4.31 -5.51 4.92
CA ALA A 50 3.65 -6.77 5.27
C ALA A 50 3.81 -7.83 4.19
N VAL A 51 4.03 -7.45 2.94
CA VAL A 51 4.16 -8.39 1.83
C VAL A 51 5.60 -8.88 1.72
N GLU A 52 5.81 -10.18 1.86
CA GLU A 52 7.15 -10.77 1.86
C GLU A 52 7.96 -10.50 0.60
N ASN A 53 7.30 -10.46 -0.54
CA ASN A 53 7.95 -10.31 -1.84
C ASN A 53 8.13 -8.87 -2.29
N SER A 54 7.90 -7.90 -1.40
CA SER A 54 8.07 -6.49 -1.74
C SER A 54 9.51 -6.19 -2.11
N PRO A 55 9.74 -5.41 -3.19
CA PRO A 55 11.10 -5.02 -3.56
C PRO A 55 11.80 -4.25 -2.44
N GLU A 56 13.10 -4.49 -2.28
CA GLU A 56 13.87 -3.90 -1.19
C GLU A 56 13.83 -2.37 -1.21
N HIS A 57 13.93 -1.75 -2.38
CA HIS A 57 13.90 -0.29 -2.47
C HIS A 57 12.56 0.30 -1.99
N LEU A 58 11.46 -0.42 -2.20
CA LEU A 58 10.15 0.01 -1.70
C LEU A 58 10.04 -0.19 -0.20
N ARG A 59 10.61 -1.27 0.34
CA ARG A 59 10.65 -1.50 1.77
C ARG A 59 11.42 -0.39 2.49
N GLN A 60 12.58 -0.01 1.96
CA GLN A 60 13.36 1.08 2.53
C GLN A 60 12.61 2.40 2.49
N LYS A 61 11.97 2.69 1.36
CA LYS A 61 11.15 3.90 1.23
C LYS A 61 9.99 3.90 2.24
N ALA A 62 9.34 2.75 2.44
CA ALA A 62 8.24 2.62 3.38
C ALA A 62 8.70 2.88 4.82
N ILE A 63 9.83 2.31 5.20
CA ILE A 63 10.40 2.51 6.54
C ILE A 63 10.72 3.98 6.77
N GLU A 64 11.40 4.62 5.83
CA GLU A 64 11.77 6.03 5.93
C GLU A 64 10.53 6.92 6.04
N TRP A 65 9.53 6.65 5.21
CA TRP A 65 8.30 7.45 5.22
C TRP A 65 7.54 7.29 6.54
N LEU A 66 7.33 6.03 6.99
CA LEU A 66 6.59 5.76 8.21
C LEU A 66 7.29 6.34 9.44
N ASP A 67 8.60 6.12 9.55
CA ASP A 67 9.38 6.64 10.68
C ASP A 67 9.39 8.16 10.68
N GLY A 68 9.53 8.77 9.49
CA GLY A 68 9.57 10.23 9.38
C GLY A 68 8.26 10.91 9.72
N HIS A 69 7.13 10.20 9.61
CA HIS A 69 5.81 10.73 9.94
C HIS A 69 5.26 10.23 11.27
N GLY A 70 6.06 9.47 12.02
CA GLY A 70 5.66 9.00 13.35
C GLY A 70 4.65 7.86 13.34
N PHE A 71 4.56 7.11 12.24
CA PHE A 71 3.69 5.94 12.15
C PHE A 71 4.44 4.66 12.51
N LYS A 72 3.69 3.68 13.01
CA LYS A 72 4.25 2.34 13.25
C LYS A 72 4.50 1.65 11.92
N ARG A 73 5.51 0.76 11.89
CA ARG A 73 5.82 0.00 10.68
C ARG A 73 4.89 -1.18 10.44
N THR A 74 4.05 -1.53 11.39
CA THR A 74 3.14 -2.67 11.28
C THR A 74 1.70 -2.22 11.11
N ILE A 75 0.88 -3.14 10.56
CA ILE A 75 -0.56 -2.90 10.40
C ILE A 75 -1.28 -2.87 11.74
N TYR A 76 -0.72 -3.56 12.72
CA TYR A 76 -1.30 -3.66 14.06
C TYR A 76 -0.85 -2.56 14.98
#